data_a0f74e87d0d214cda820d74423845e96
#
_entry.id   a0f74e87d0d214cda820d74423845e96
#
_cell.length_a   1.000
_cell.length_b   1.000
_cell.length_c   1.000
_cell.angle_alpha   90.00
_cell.angle_beta   90.00
_cell.angle_gamma   90.00
#
_symmetry.space_group_name_H-M   'P 1'
#
loop_
_entity.id
_entity.type
_entity.pdbx_description
1 polymer ?
#
loop_
_entity_poly.entity_id
_entity_poly.type
_entity_poly.pdbx_seq_one_letter_code
_entity_poly.pdbx_strand_id
1 'polypeptide(L)'
;MERLSGLDASFLYIESPTQPLHVCSILELDTSTVPGGYTFDRLRDELALRIAAIPEFRAKLADSQLNLDYPVWVEDDAFDLDRHLLRIGLPSPGGRRELAEICGHIASTPLDRSRPLWEMWVIEGVADTDPRAGGLLAVMTKVHHAAVDGVTGANLLSQLCTAEPDVPPPEPVEGPGKAGPLQIAASGLVRFASRPWQLANVMPTTVATIVKTVRRARTGLTMAAPFGGP
;
A
#
# COMPACT_ATOMS: atom_id res chain seq x y z
N MET A 1 -5.07 14.43 10.40
CA MET A 1 -5.66 14.26 9.05
C MET A 1 -4.55 14.52 8.05
N GLU A 2 -4.08 13.49 7.41
CA GLU A 2 -3.03 13.51 6.40
C GLU A 2 -3.67 13.41 5.01
N ARG A 3 -3.14 14.17 4.05
CA ARG A 3 -3.66 14.22 2.69
C ARG A 3 -2.71 13.54 1.74
N LEU A 4 -3.24 12.79 0.78
CA LEU A 4 -2.46 12.20 -0.30
C LEU A 4 -1.66 13.27 -1.06
N SER A 5 -0.46 12.90 -1.45
CA SER A 5 0.31 13.69 -2.41
C SER A 5 -0.36 13.64 -3.80
N GLY A 6 -0.02 14.58 -4.67
CA GLY A 6 -0.53 14.56 -6.05
C GLY A 6 -0.07 13.33 -6.83
N LEU A 7 1.11 12.81 -6.52
CA LEU A 7 1.64 11.60 -7.14
C LEU A 7 0.83 10.37 -6.69
N ASP A 8 0.62 10.21 -5.39
CA ASP A 8 -0.11 9.05 -4.84
C ASP A 8 -1.57 9.06 -5.28
N ALA A 9 -2.20 10.25 -5.30
CA ALA A 9 -3.54 10.41 -5.84
C ALA A 9 -3.63 10.05 -7.33
N SER A 10 -2.57 10.25 -8.11
CA SER A 10 -2.56 9.87 -9.53
C SER A 10 -2.76 8.38 -9.73
N PHE A 11 -2.21 7.53 -8.86
CA PHE A 11 -2.42 6.07 -8.92
C PHE A 11 -3.90 5.70 -8.75
N LEU A 12 -4.65 6.42 -7.90
CA LEU A 12 -6.09 6.19 -7.76
C LEU A 12 -6.89 6.58 -9.01
N TYR A 13 -6.43 7.60 -9.74
CA TYR A 13 -7.16 8.13 -10.91
C TYR A 13 -6.86 7.35 -12.20
N ILE A 14 -5.67 6.77 -12.32
CA ILE A 14 -5.30 5.99 -13.51
C ILE A 14 -5.63 4.50 -13.36
N GLU A 15 -5.95 4.03 -12.14
CA GLU A 15 -6.39 2.66 -11.94
C GLU A 15 -7.73 2.39 -12.63
N SER A 16 -7.82 1.23 -13.26
CA SER A 16 -9.04 0.72 -13.89
C SER A 16 -9.31 -0.72 -13.47
N PRO A 17 -10.53 -1.25 -13.65
CA PRO A 17 -10.85 -2.64 -13.35
C PRO A 17 -9.97 -3.66 -14.08
N THR A 18 -9.41 -3.29 -15.24
CA THR A 18 -8.52 -4.13 -16.04
C THR A 18 -7.04 -3.86 -15.77
N GLN A 19 -6.74 -2.84 -15.01
CA GLN A 19 -5.38 -2.44 -14.65
C GLN A 19 -5.34 -1.96 -13.20
N PRO A 20 -5.41 -2.90 -12.24
CA PRO A 20 -5.24 -2.56 -10.82
C PRO A 20 -3.81 -2.07 -10.55
N LEU A 21 -3.66 -1.12 -9.65
CA LEU A 21 -2.39 -0.55 -9.27
C LEU A 21 -2.00 -0.99 -7.86
N HIS A 22 -1.68 -2.27 -7.75
CA HIS A 22 -1.28 -2.92 -6.51
C HIS A 22 0.21 -3.23 -6.50
N VAL A 23 0.81 -3.12 -5.33
CA VAL A 23 2.10 -3.74 -5.01
C VAL A 23 1.81 -5.05 -4.29
N CYS A 24 2.30 -6.14 -4.85
CA CYS A 24 2.12 -7.47 -4.27
C CYS A 24 3.48 -8.05 -3.88
N SER A 25 3.54 -8.68 -2.71
CA SER A 25 4.70 -9.47 -2.31
C SER A 25 4.25 -10.84 -1.81
N ILE A 26 5.11 -11.84 -1.98
CA ILE A 26 4.86 -13.21 -1.53
C ILE A 26 6.04 -13.60 -0.65
N LEU A 27 5.72 -14.04 0.57
CA LEU A 27 6.67 -14.62 1.52
C LEU A 27 6.36 -16.10 1.69
N GLU A 28 7.34 -16.95 1.50
CA GLU A 28 7.25 -18.36 1.85
C GLU A 28 7.85 -18.54 3.25
N LEU A 29 7.07 -19.07 4.19
CA LEU A 29 7.44 -19.20 5.58
C LEU A 29 7.52 -20.67 5.95
N ASP A 30 8.62 -21.07 6.59
CA ASP A 30 8.75 -22.38 7.23
C ASP A 30 8.10 -22.32 8.62
N THR A 31 7.04 -23.08 8.79
CA THR A 31 6.28 -23.13 10.05
C THR A 31 6.75 -24.23 11.00
N SER A 32 7.77 -25.04 10.62
CA SER A 32 8.27 -26.17 11.41
C SER A 32 8.85 -25.75 12.76
N THR A 33 9.39 -24.53 12.84
CA THR A 33 10.02 -23.99 14.05
C THR A 33 9.06 -23.25 14.96
N VAL A 34 7.78 -23.12 14.59
CA VAL A 34 6.80 -22.40 15.41
C VAL A 34 6.49 -23.20 16.70
N PRO A 35 6.78 -22.65 17.88
CA PRO A 35 6.53 -23.33 19.14
C PRO A 35 5.06 -23.71 19.31
N GLY A 36 4.75 -25.00 19.49
CA GLY A 36 3.36 -25.50 19.57
C GLY A 36 2.65 -25.61 18.22
N GLY A 37 3.35 -25.42 17.11
CA GLY A 37 2.82 -25.54 15.76
C GLY A 37 2.11 -24.28 15.26
N TYR A 38 1.98 -24.21 13.95
CA TYR A 38 1.22 -23.15 13.27
C TYR A 38 -0.28 -23.43 13.37
N THR A 39 -1.05 -22.39 13.63
CA THR A 39 -2.49 -22.30 13.35
C THR A 39 -2.83 -20.93 12.81
N PHE A 40 -3.83 -20.85 11.93
CA PHE A 40 -4.28 -19.57 11.38
C PHE A 40 -4.74 -18.60 12.49
N ASP A 41 -5.44 -19.09 13.50
CA ASP A 41 -5.95 -18.26 14.60
C ASP A 41 -4.81 -17.61 15.39
N ARG A 42 -3.73 -18.35 15.67
CA ARG A 42 -2.55 -17.77 16.33
C ARG A 42 -1.87 -16.70 15.49
N LEU A 43 -1.69 -16.98 14.20
CA LEU A 43 -1.13 -15.97 13.28
C LEU A 43 -2.00 -14.71 13.24
N ARG A 44 -3.33 -14.91 13.17
CA ARG A 44 -4.30 -13.80 13.18
C ARG A 44 -4.21 -12.96 14.44
N ASP A 45 -4.17 -13.60 15.60
CA ASP A 45 -4.11 -12.90 16.90
C ASP A 45 -2.80 -12.13 17.06
N GLU A 46 -1.68 -12.70 16.67
CA GLU A 46 -0.38 -12.00 16.65
C GLU A 46 -0.35 -10.81 15.68
N LEU A 47 -0.90 -10.97 14.50
CA LEU A 47 -1.02 -9.89 13.52
C LEU A 47 -1.95 -8.79 14.03
N ALA A 48 -3.05 -9.13 14.71
CA ALA A 48 -3.97 -8.16 15.29
C ALA A 48 -3.26 -7.22 16.27
N LEU A 49 -2.41 -7.76 17.14
CA LEU A 49 -1.63 -6.98 18.10
C LEU A 49 -0.65 -6.02 17.39
N ARG A 50 0.04 -6.49 16.35
CA ARG A 50 1.00 -5.67 15.60
C ARG A 50 0.32 -4.60 14.76
N ILE A 51 -0.78 -4.94 14.11
CA ILE A 51 -1.59 -4.00 13.30
C ILE A 51 -2.21 -2.91 14.18
N ALA A 52 -2.56 -3.21 15.43
CA ALA A 52 -3.04 -2.20 16.37
C ALA A 52 -2.00 -1.09 16.63
N ALA A 53 -0.72 -1.40 16.50
CA ALA A 53 0.37 -0.44 16.67
C ALA A 53 0.74 0.33 15.40
N ILE A 54 0.15 0.00 14.26
CA ILE A 54 0.47 0.62 12.96
C ILE A 54 -0.79 1.30 12.41
N PRO A 55 -0.96 2.61 12.64
CA PRO A 55 -2.18 3.33 12.24
C PRO A 55 -2.49 3.25 10.74
N GLU A 56 -1.47 3.13 9.89
CA GLU A 56 -1.59 3.07 8.44
C GLU A 56 -2.41 1.86 7.97
N PHE A 57 -2.33 0.74 8.70
CA PHE A 57 -3.15 -0.44 8.40
C PHE A 57 -4.63 -0.26 8.72
N ARG A 58 -4.99 0.73 9.54
CA ARG A 58 -6.37 0.99 9.96
C ARG A 58 -6.94 2.25 9.30
N ALA A 59 -6.13 2.94 8.51
CA ALA A 59 -6.53 4.16 7.81
C ALA A 59 -7.14 3.85 6.45
N LYS A 60 -8.26 4.49 6.13
CA LYS A 60 -8.88 4.48 4.81
C LYS A 60 -8.87 5.85 4.16
N LEU A 61 -9.09 5.88 2.87
CA LEU A 61 -9.25 7.13 2.13
C LEU A 61 -10.67 7.69 2.32
N ALA A 62 -10.72 8.98 2.59
CA ALA A 62 -11.95 9.76 2.55
C ALA A 62 -11.79 10.92 1.58
N ASP A 63 -12.79 11.08 0.72
CA ASP A 63 -12.84 12.16 -0.25
C ASP A 63 -13.91 13.18 0.11
N SER A 64 -13.74 14.41 -0.34
CA SER A 64 -14.79 15.41 -0.27
C SER A 64 -15.80 15.15 -1.40
N GLN A 65 -17.08 15.20 -1.09
CA GLN A 65 -18.16 15.07 -2.10
C GLN A 65 -18.04 16.12 -3.24
N LEU A 66 -17.29 17.16 -3.02
CA LEU A 66 -17.06 18.23 -4.00
C LEU A 66 -15.82 18.01 -4.87
N ASN A 67 -15.01 17.00 -4.59
CA ASN A 67 -13.80 16.64 -5.33
C ASN A 67 -12.84 17.83 -5.56
N LEU A 68 -12.75 18.74 -4.58
CA LEU A 68 -11.99 19.99 -4.70
C LEU A 68 -10.49 19.83 -4.44
N ASP A 69 -10.11 18.72 -3.81
CA ASP A 69 -8.72 18.45 -3.44
C ASP A 69 -8.49 16.93 -3.35
N TYR A 70 -7.23 16.51 -3.16
CA TYR A 70 -6.87 15.10 -3.03
C TYR A 70 -7.51 14.45 -1.79
N PRO A 71 -7.79 13.13 -1.82
CA PRO A 71 -8.28 12.38 -0.68
C PRO A 71 -7.39 12.52 0.56
N VAL A 72 -7.97 12.26 1.72
CA VAL A 72 -7.30 12.29 3.02
C VAL A 72 -7.36 10.93 3.70
N TRP A 73 -6.32 10.60 4.46
CA TRP A 73 -6.34 9.45 5.34
C TRP A 73 -7.12 9.74 6.62
N VAL A 74 -8.04 8.87 6.93
CA VAL A 74 -8.84 8.91 8.16
C VAL A 74 -8.87 7.53 8.80
N GLU A 75 -9.05 7.49 10.12
CA GLU A 75 -9.27 6.23 10.83
C GLU A 75 -10.53 5.54 10.31
N ASP A 76 -10.46 4.24 10.07
CA ASP A 76 -11.64 3.46 9.73
C ASP A 76 -12.30 2.91 11.00
N ASP A 77 -13.39 3.57 11.45
CA ASP A 77 -14.17 3.15 12.63
C ASP A 77 -14.77 1.75 12.49
N ALA A 78 -14.89 1.25 11.27
CA ALA A 78 -15.41 -0.08 10.97
C ALA A 78 -14.30 -1.07 10.57
N PHE A 79 -13.04 -0.75 10.93
CA PHE A 79 -11.93 -1.64 10.65
C PHE A 79 -12.17 -3.02 11.27
N ASP A 80 -12.05 -4.03 10.43
CA ASP A 80 -12.22 -5.43 10.78
C ASP A 80 -11.10 -6.23 10.12
N LEU A 81 -10.20 -6.77 10.93
CA LEU A 81 -9.05 -7.53 10.43
C LEU A 81 -9.47 -8.73 9.55
N ASP A 82 -10.60 -9.38 9.86
CA ASP A 82 -11.06 -10.56 9.13
C ASP A 82 -11.49 -10.24 7.68
N ARG A 83 -11.61 -8.96 7.35
CA ARG A 83 -11.84 -8.49 5.98
C ARG A 83 -10.57 -8.20 5.21
N HIS A 84 -9.43 -8.20 5.88
CA HIS A 84 -8.12 -7.90 5.33
C HIS A 84 -7.16 -9.07 5.41
N LEU A 85 -7.29 -9.92 6.43
CA LEU A 85 -6.53 -11.15 6.59
C LEU A 85 -7.37 -12.33 6.13
N LEU A 86 -7.09 -12.80 4.93
CA LEU A 86 -7.86 -13.83 4.24
C LEU A 86 -7.07 -15.15 4.19
N ARG A 87 -7.79 -16.27 4.13
CA ARG A 87 -7.21 -17.61 4.11
C ARG A 87 -7.68 -18.38 2.90
N ILE A 88 -6.76 -19.09 2.23
CA ILE A 88 -7.05 -19.96 1.09
C ILE A 88 -6.14 -21.19 1.10
N GLY A 89 -6.68 -22.35 0.71
CA GLY A 89 -5.89 -23.55 0.50
C GLY A 89 -5.51 -23.73 -0.97
N LEU A 90 -4.27 -24.15 -1.24
CA LEU A 90 -3.88 -24.51 -2.60
C LEU A 90 -4.51 -25.85 -3.02
N PRO A 91 -4.95 -25.97 -4.28
CA PRO A 91 -5.33 -27.24 -4.83
C PRO A 91 -4.13 -28.18 -4.95
N SER A 92 -4.37 -29.50 -4.81
CA SER A 92 -3.30 -30.48 -5.03
C SER A 92 -2.75 -30.39 -6.46
N PRO A 93 -1.42 -30.49 -6.66
CA PRO A 93 -0.39 -30.89 -5.71
C PRO A 93 0.19 -29.77 -4.85
N GLY A 94 -0.28 -28.54 -4.94
CA GLY A 94 0.17 -27.42 -4.11
C GLY A 94 1.53 -26.85 -4.51
N GLY A 95 1.95 -27.09 -5.73
CA GLY A 95 3.26 -26.65 -6.22
C GLY A 95 3.32 -25.17 -6.63
N ARG A 96 4.46 -24.77 -7.15
CA ARG A 96 4.70 -23.37 -7.59
C ARG A 96 3.75 -22.89 -8.67
N ARG A 97 3.23 -23.80 -9.50
CA ARG A 97 2.26 -23.46 -10.53
C ARG A 97 0.93 -23.06 -9.91
N GLU A 98 0.40 -23.89 -9.01
CA GLU A 98 -0.85 -23.64 -8.32
C GLU A 98 -0.75 -22.36 -7.46
N LEU A 99 0.40 -22.16 -6.79
CA LEU A 99 0.67 -20.92 -6.04
C LEU A 99 0.66 -19.70 -6.96
N ALA A 100 1.32 -19.75 -8.12
CA ALA A 100 1.36 -18.66 -9.06
C ALA A 100 -0.04 -18.33 -9.64
N GLU A 101 -0.86 -19.34 -9.94
CA GLU A 101 -2.23 -19.17 -10.43
C GLU A 101 -3.12 -18.47 -9.38
N ILE A 102 -3.06 -18.88 -8.12
CA ILE A 102 -3.80 -18.25 -7.02
C ILE A 102 -3.31 -16.81 -6.79
N CYS A 103 -1.99 -16.60 -6.71
CA CYS A 103 -1.42 -15.25 -6.55
C CYS A 103 -1.80 -14.33 -7.72
N GLY A 104 -1.79 -14.84 -8.95
CA GLY A 104 -2.23 -14.10 -10.13
C GLY A 104 -3.69 -13.69 -10.05
N HIS A 105 -4.57 -14.57 -9.57
CA HIS A 105 -5.98 -14.27 -9.35
C HIS A 105 -6.16 -13.19 -8.26
N ILE A 106 -5.49 -13.33 -7.13
CA ILE A 106 -5.54 -12.34 -6.04
C ILE A 106 -5.04 -10.97 -6.53
N ALA A 107 -3.91 -10.94 -7.25
CA ALA A 107 -3.33 -9.71 -7.78
C ALA A 107 -4.24 -8.99 -8.79
N SER A 108 -5.00 -9.74 -9.58
CA SER A 108 -5.89 -9.18 -10.61
C SER A 108 -7.21 -8.64 -10.05
N THR A 109 -7.56 -8.97 -8.81
CA THR A 109 -8.80 -8.50 -8.19
C THR A 109 -8.59 -7.11 -7.57
N PRO A 110 -9.40 -6.09 -7.91
CA PRO A 110 -9.28 -4.76 -7.30
C PRO A 110 -9.51 -4.77 -5.79
N LEU A 111 -8.83 -3.86 -5.08
CA LEU A 111 -9.09 -3.59 -3.66
C LEU A 111 -10.38 -2.78 -3.47
N ASP A 112 -11.10 -3.04 -2.37
CA ASP A 112 -12.25 -2.25 -1.96
C ASP A 112 -11.80 -0.89 -1.41
N ARG A 113 -12.02 0.18 -2.17
CA ARG A 113 -11.60 1.54 -1.81
C ARG A 113 -12.40 2.16 -0.64
N SER A 114 -13.45 1.51 -0.17
CA SER A 114 -14.22 1.94 1.00
C SER A 114 -13.54 1.59 2.33
N ARG A 115 -12.44 0.83 2.28
CA ARG A 115 -11.67 0.29 3.40
C ARG A 115 -10.20 0.66 3.30
N PRO A 116 -9.38 0.32 4.32
CA PRO A 116 -7.92 0.35 4.20
C PRO A 116 -7.44 -0.40 2.97
N LEU A 117 -6.53 0.21 2.22
CA LEU A 117 -6.17 -0.23 0.86
C LEU A 117 -5.12 -1.36 0.85
N TRP A 118 -5.40 -2.42 1.57
CA TRP A 118 -4.54 -3.60 1.62
C TRP A 118 -5.31 -4.88 1.91
N GLU A 119 -4.74 -6.01 1.51
CA GLU A 119 -5.16 -7.37 1.85
C GLU A 119 -3.92 -8.22 2.12
N MET A 120 -4.04 -9.17 3.02
CA MET A 120 -3.05 -10.20 3.30
C MET A 120 -3.73 -11.57 3.15
N TRP A 121 -3.16 -12.41 2.31
CA TRP A 121 -3.66 -13.73 2.02
C TRP A 121 -2.73 -14.80 2.57
N VAL A 122 -3.23 -15.58 3.48
CA VAL A 122 -2.55 -16.77 4.03
C VAL A 122 -2.90 -17.96 3.16
N ILE A 123 -1.92 -18.47 2.45
CA ILE A 123 -2.06 -19.53 1.46
C ILE A 123 -1.46 -20.80 2.02
N GLU A 124 -2.33 -21.75 2.36
CA GLU A 124 -1.96 -23.01 2.97
C GLU A 124 -1.86 -24.16 1.95
N GLY A 125 -1.19 -25.24 2.31
CA GLY A 125 -1.06 -26.40 1.43
C GLY A 125 0.00 -26.23 0.35
N VAL A 126 0.97 -25.35 0.57
CA VAL A 126 2.15 -25.22 -0.31
C VAL A 126 2.98 -26.50 -0.18
N ALA A 127 3.20 -27.17 -1.31
CA ALA A 127 4.01 -28.36 -1.35
C ALA A 127 5.46 -28.01 -1.08
N ASP A 128 6.02 -28.72 -0.12
CA ASP A 128 7.41 -28.61 0.20
C ASP A 128 8.26 -29.40 -0.80
N THR A 129 9.23 -28.73 -1.39
CA THR A 129 10.25 -29.41 -2.21
C THR A 129 11.39 -29.98 -1.36
N ASP A 130 11.50 -29.55 -0.08
CA ASP A 130 12.46 -30.10 0.89
C ASP A 130 11.71 -30.95 1.94
N PRO A 131 11.88 -32.29 1.96
CA PRO A 131 11.23 -33.15 2.94
C PRO A 131 11.61 -32.88 4.41
N ARG A 132 12.53 -31.96 4.66
CA ARG A 132 12.98 -31.56 6.01
C ARG A 132 12.20 -30.35 6.55
N ALA A 133 11.52 -29.60 5.70
CA ALA A 133 10.69 -28.49 6.13
C ALA A 133 9.32 -29.03 6.57
N GLY A 134 8.91 -28.73 7.77
CA GLY A 134 7.71 -29.29 8.40
C GLY A 134 6.39 -28.67 7.98
N GLY A 135 6.35 -28.00 6.84
CA GLY A 135 5.19 -27.31 6.27
C GLY A 135 5.52 -25.90 5.82
N LEU A 136 5.25 -25.62 4.56
CA LEU A 136 5.38 -24.28 4.00
C LEU A 136 4.05 -23.56 4.02
N LEU A 137 4.10 -22.30 4.39
CA LEU A 137 3.00 -21.34 4.31
C LEU A 137 3.41 -20.22 3.37
N ALA A 138 2.58 -19.85 2.44
CA ALA A 138 2.79 -18.62 1.68
C ALA A 138 1.90 -17.51 2.24
N VAL A 139 2.46 -16.33 2.41
CA VAL A 139 1.72 -15.12 2.76
C VAL A 139 1.89 -14.13 1.62
N MET A 140 0.79 -13.82 0.94
CA MET A 140 0.76 -12.80 -0.09
C MET A 140 0.17 -11.52 0.47
N THR A 141 0.92 -10.43 0.39
CA THR A 141 0.40 -9.09 0.69
C THR A 141 0.09 -8.35 -0.60
N LYS A 142 -1.01 -7.64 -0.61
CA LYS A 142 -1.46 -6.80 -1.71
C LYS A 142 -1.82 -5.44 -1.14
N VAL A 143 -1.16 -4.39 -1.59
CA VAL A 143 -1.36 -3.02 -1.11
C VAL A 143 -1.51 -2.10 -2.30
N HIS A 144 -2.44 -1.16 -2.26
CA HIS A 144 -2.59 -0.18 -3.33
C HIS A 144 -1.38 0.75 -3.39
N HIS A 145 -0.96 1.09 -4.60
CA HIS A 145 0.23 1.93 -4.79
C HIS A 145 0.12 3.32 -4.15
N ALA A 146 -1.11 3.84 -4.01
CA ALA A 146 -1.36 5.10 -3.30
C ALA A 146 -1.13 5.03 -1.78
N ALA A 147 -1.13 3.82 -1.20
CA ALA A 147 -0.88 3.62 0.23
C ALA A 147 0.60 3.29 0.53
N VAL A 148 1.43 3.17 -0.51
CA VAL A 148 2.81 2.72 -0.40
C VAL A 148 3.68 3.57 -1.29
N ASP A 149 4.36 4.57 -0.74
CA ASP A 149 5.56 5.05 -1.41
C ASP A 149 6.65 3.96 -1.29
N GLY A 150 7.52 3.82 -2.28
CA GLY A 150 8.41 2.66 -2.41
C GLY A 150 9.27 2.34 -1.17
N VAL A 151 9.47 3.29 -0.27
CA VAL A 151 10.22 3.13 1.00
C VAL A 151 9.27 2.69 2.13
N THR A 152 8.08 3.28 2.21
CA THR A 152 7.07 3.00 3.24
C THR A 152 6.53 1.58 3.11
N GLY A 153 6.37 1.04 1.89
CA GLY A 153 5.87 -0.32 1.69
C GLY A 153 6.78 -1.41 2.22
N ALA A 154 8.08 -1.28 2.00
CA ALA A 154 9.05 -2.20 2.59
C ALA A 154 9.07 -2.08 4.12
N ASN A 155 8.89 -0.87 4.66
CA ASN A 155 8.83 -0.63 6.09
C ASN A 155 7.56 -1.19 6.75
N LEU A 156 6.40 -1.14 6.08
CA LEU A 156 5.15 -1.70 6.62
C LEU A 156 5.27 -3.19 6.89
N LEU A 157 5.78 -3.96 5.93
CA LEU A 157 6.02 -5.39 6.12
C LEU A 157 7.08 -5.67 7.18
N SER A 158 8.14 -4.88 7.23
CA SER A 158 9.19 -5.04 8.25
C SER A 158 8.69 -4.74 9.68
N GLN A 159 7.65 -3.92 9.83
CA GLN A 159 7.02 -3.65 11.13
C GLN A 159 6.15 -4.81 11.62
N LEU A 160 5.64 -5.64 10.70
CA LEU A 160 4.89 -6.86 11.04
C LEU A 160 5.80 -8.01 11.44
N CYS A 161 7.08 -7.97 11.07
CA CYS A 161 8.07 -9.01 11.33
C CYS A 161 9.16 -8.50 12.27
N THR A 162 9.69 -9.38 13.10
CA THR A 162 10.87 -9.10 13.93
C THR A 162 12.00 -10.04 13.54
N ALA A 163 13.24 -9.57 13.63
CA ALA A 163 14.41 -10.41 13.35
C ALA A 163 14.67 -11.41 14.48
N GLU A 164 14.15 -11.15 15.67
CA GLU A 164 14.30 -12.02 16.84
C GLU A 164 12.95 -12.64 17.19
N PRO A 165 12.90 -13.92 17.56
CA PRO A 165 11.71 -14.52 18.15
C PRO A 165 11.42 -13.87 19.52
N ASP A 166 10.19 -13.97 19.98
CA ASP A 166 9.75 -13.54 21.31
C ASP A 166 9.81 -12.02 21.60
N VAL A 167 9.93 -11.19 20.58
CA VAL A 167 9.78 -9.74 20.75
C VAL A 167 8.30 -9.42 21.03
N PRO A 168 7.98 -8.77 22.17
CA PRO A 168 6.61 -8.43 22.48
C PRO A 168 6.02 -7.51 21.41
N PRO A 169 4.72 -7.61 21.13
CA PRO A 169 4.06 -6.71 20.20
C PRO A 169 4.21 -5.25 20.68
N PRO A 170 4.38 -4.29 19.76
CA PRO A 170 4.48 -2.89 20.12
C PRO A 170 3.17 -2.38 20.74
N GLU A 171 3.25 -1.32 21.53
CA GLU A 171 2.06 -0.71 22.11
C GLU A 171 1.14 -0.13 21.03
N PRO A 172 -0.20 -0.25 21.20
CA PRO A 172 -1.15 0.34 20.27
C PRO A 172 -0.95 1.85 20.12
N VAL A 173 -0.98 2.33 18.88
CA VAL A 173 -0.83 3.75 18.54
C VAL A 173 -2.16 4.31 18.05
N GLU A 174 -2.49 5.54 18.46
CA GLU A 174 -3.66 6.23 17.94
C GLU A 174 -3.52 6.51 16.44
N GLY A 175 -4.59 6.29 15.70
CA GLY A 175 -4.63 6.46 14.25
C GLY A 175 -4.66 7.94 13.81
N PRO A 176 -4.78 8.20 12.50
CA PRO A 176 -4.70 9.54 11.91
C PRO A 176 -5.85 10.47 12.33
N GLY A 177 -6.73 9.99 13.19
CA GLY A 177 -7.88 10.71 13.72
C GLY A 177 -9.08 10.67 12.76
N LYS A 178 -10.23 11.04 13.34
CA LYS A 178 -11.51 11.09 12.63
C LYS A 178 -11.68 12.45 11.97
N ALA A 179 -12.10 12.46 10.72
CA ALA A 179 -12.47 13.68 10.04
C ALA A 179 -13.88 13.53 9.45
N GLY A 180 -14.79 14.41 9.87
CA GLY A 180 -16.14 14.44 9.32
C GLY A 180 -16.16 14.99 7.88
N PRO A 181 -17.20 14.64 7.08
CA PRO A 181 -17.32 15.09 5.69
C PRO A 181 -17.26 16.62 5.54
N LEU A 182 -17.83 17.36 6.47
CA LEU A 182 -17.79 18.82 6.47
C LEU A 182 -16.37 19.36 6.71
N GLN A 183 -15.59 18.73 7.57
CA GLN A 183 -14.22 19.14 7.85
C GLN A 183 -13.31 18.87 6.64
N ILE A 184 -13.51 17.74 5.96
CA ILE A 184 -12.79 17.40 4.73
C ILE A 184 -13.15 18.41 3.62
N ALA A 185 -14.43 18.68 3.42
CA ALA A 185 -14.90 19.66 2.43
C ALA A 185 -14.37 21.07 2.72
N ALA A 186 -14.44 21.54 3.96
CA ALA A 186 -13.93 22.85 4.35
C ALA A 186 -12.42 22.98 4.12
N SER A 187 -11.64 21.94 4.49
CA SER A 187 -10.19 21.92 4.24
C SER A 187 -9.86 21.94 2.75
N GLY A 188 -10.62 21.21 1.94
CA GLY A 188 -10.50 21.19 0.48
C GLY A 188 -10.81 22.55 -0.13
N LEU A 189 -11.88 23.21 0.32
CA LEU A 189 -12.27 24.53 -0.16
C LEU A 189 -11.20 25.61 0.15
N VAL A 190 -10.66 25.60 1.37
CA VAL A 190 -9.58 26.52 1.77
C VAL A 190 -8.35 26.33 0.88
N ARG A 191 -7.94 25.09 0.64
CA ARG A 191 -6.80 24.80 -0.26
C ARG A 191 -7.09 25.16 -1.70
N PHE A 192 -8.29 24.87 -2.20
CA PHE A 192 -8.70 25.26 -3.54
C PHE A 192 -8.64 26.78 -3.72
N ALA A 193 -9.17 27.55 -2.75
CA ALA A 193 -9.12 29.00 -2.77
C ALA A 193 -7.67 29.55 -2.67
N SER A 194 -6.75 28.83 -2.06
CA SER A 194 -5.33 29.23 -1.95
C SER A 194 -4.47 28.83 -3.17
N ARG A 195 -4.97 27.97 -4.08
CA ARG A 195 -4.23 27.53 -5.28
C ARG A 195 -3.73 28.69 -6.16
N PRO A 196 -4.47 29.76 -6.42
CA PRO A 196 -3.97 30.88 -7.21
C PRO A 196 -2.70 31.50 -6.62
N TRP A 197 -2.64 31.65 -5.29
CA TRP A 197 -1.45 32.17 -4.59
C TRP A 197 -0.27 31.22 -4.66
N GLN A 198 -0.50 29.90 -4.55
CA GLN A 198 0.54 28.89 -4.72
C GLN A 198 1.09 28.88 -6.15
N LEU A 199 0.22 29.00 -7.16
CA LEU A 199 0.63 29.11 -8.56
C LEU A 199 1.40 30.42 -8.81
N ALA A 200 0.98 31.54 -8.23
CA ALA A 200 1.70 32.81 -8.34
C ALA A 200 3.12 32.73 -7.76
N ASN A 201 3.31 31.97 -6.68
CA ASN A 201 4.64 31.75 -6.07
C ASN A 201 5.54 30.82 -6.89
N VAL A 202 4.97 29.88 -7.64
CA VAL A 202 5.73 28.92 -8.47
C VAL A 202 6.00 29.49 -9.88
N MET A 203 5.13 30.35 -10.39
CA MET A 203 5.23 30.96 -11.72
C MET A 203 6.61 31.59 -12.02
N PRO A 204 7.22 32.39 -11.13
CA PRO A 204 8.52 33.01 -11.41
C PRO A 204 9.63 31.97 -11.67
N THR A 205 9.65 30.89 -10.88
CA THR A 205 10.66 29.82 -11.04
C THR A 205 10.40 28.99 -12.29
N THR A 206 9.15 28.72 -12.62
CA THR A 206 8.75 27.99 -13.82
C THR A 206 9.08 28.80 -15.08
N VAL A 207 8.75 30.07 -15.12
CA VAL A 207 9.07 30.97 -16.24
C VAL A 207 10.59 31.07 -16.41
N ALA A 208 11.35 31.24 -15.33
CA ALA A 208 12.80 31.29 -15.37
C ALA A 208 13.40 29.98 -15.93
N THR A 209 12.85 28.83 -15.56
CA THR A 209 13.26 27.51 -16.05
C THR A 209 12.96 27.35 -17.54
N ILE A 210 11.76 27.72 -17.97
CA ILE A 210 11.35 27.69 -19.39
C ILE A 210 12.26 28.58 -20.22
N VAL A 211 12.49 29.83 -19.78
CA VAL A 211 13.39 30.77 -20.49
C VAL A 211 14.80 30.20 -20.60
N LYS A 212 15.31 29.61 -19.51
CA LYS A 212 16.64 28.96 -19.49
C LYS A 212 16.71 27.78 -20.45
N THR A 213 15.67 26.97 -20.53
CA THR A 213 15.58 25.80 -21.44
C THR A 213 15.49 26.24 -22.88
N VAL A 214 14.65 27.22 -23.20
CA VAL A 214 14.53 27.80 -24.55
C VAL A 214 15.84 28.45 -24.99
N ARG A 215 16.52 29.16 -24.09
CA ARG A 215 17.83 29.76 -24.36
C ARG A 215 18.89 28.69 -24.66
N ARG A 216 18.91 27.58 -23.92
CA ARG A 216 19.80 26.42 -24.19
C ARG A 216 19.48 25.74 -25.53
N ALA A 217 18.20 25.55 -25.84
CA ALA A 217 17.77 24.99 -27.13
C ALA A 217 18.21 25.85 -28.32
N ARG A 218 18.19 27.18 -28.18
CA ARG A 218 18.65 28.11 -29.21
C ARG A 218 20.17 28.17 -29.37
N THR A 219 20.92 27.78 -28.34
CA THR A 219 22.40 27.73 -28.42
C THR A 219 22.95 26.41 -28.94
N GLY A 220 22.14 25.52 -29.52
CA GLY A 220 22.57 24.30 -30.20
C GLY A 220 23.15 23.20 -29.30
N LEU A 221 23.07 23.36 -27.97
CA LEU A 221 23.40 22.28 -27.05
C LEU A 221 22.29 21.23 -27.09
N THR A 222 22.50 20.18 -27.86
CA THR A 222 21.62 19.01 -27.88
C THR A 222 21.50 18.43 -26.51
N MET A 223 20.29 18.44 -25.96
CA MET A 223 19.97 17.63 -24.79
C MET A 223 20.11 16.16 -25.23
N ALA A 224 21.02 15.42 -24.62
CA ALA A 224 21.01 13.97 -24.72
C ALA A 224 19.63 13.46 -24.29
N ALA A 225 18.96 12.70 -25.15
CA ALA A 225 17.71 12.07 -24.79
C ALA A 225 17.96 11.14 -23.60
N PRO A 226 17.16 11.20 -22.52
CA PRO A 226 17.42 10.42 -21.31
C PRO A 226 17.37 8.90 -21.51
N PHE A 227 16.99 8.43 -22.72
CA PHE A 227 16.91 7.01 -23.08
C PHE A 227 17.60 6.68 -24.41
N GLY A 228 18.47 7.54 -24.91
CA GLY A 228 19.29 7.28 -26.07
C GLY A 228 20.64 6.68 -25.66
N GLY A 229 20.70 5.38 -25.44
CA GLY A 229 21.91 4.60 -25.45
C GLY A 229 22.21 4.13 -26.87
N PRO A 230 23.49 3.83 -27.20
CA PRO A 230 23.88 3.28 -28.49
C PRO A 230 23.27 1.91 -28.74
#